data_d5cc133f759ece34d41f46a8ec403afa
#
_entry.id   d5cc133f759ece34d41f46a8ec403afa
#
_cell.length_a   1.000
_cell.length_b   1.000
_cell.length_c   1.000
_cell.angle_alpha   90.00
_cell.angle_beta   90.00
_cell.angle_gamma   90.00
#
_symmetry.space_group_name_H-M   'P 1'
#
loop_
_entity.id
_entity.type
_entity.pdbx_description
1 polymer ?
#
loop_
_entity_poly.entity_id
_entity_poly.type
_entity_poly.pdbx_seq_one_letter_code
_entity_poly.pdbx_strand_id
1 'polypeptide(L)'
;MIAPLVCLDPGHGTPPAIGRQVEPIGPGSRELKIKDGGGALGEAPVALAIALRARRLLLARGYRVAMTRTGPTIHLGDGDGNIARARFCNRRHAALMVRIHADGSTDRSQHGFSTLVPAWHRGWTDDIYARSLRAGRALQRSALAATGAADRGVVQRSDLTGFNWADVPAVLVETGFMTNPTESRRLKTGAYQQRVALGLVRGIAAFVSG
;
A
#
# COMPACT_ATOMS: atom_id res chain seq x y z
N MET A 1 -15.02 -4.50 -23.03
CA MET A 1 -13.97 -4.99 -22.08
C MET A 1 -14.41 -4.69 -20.66
N ILE A 2 -14.21 -5.62 -19.73
CA ILE A 2 -14.54 -5.40 -18.31
C ILE A 2 -13.52 -4.40 -17.73
N ALA A 3 -14.01 -3.39 -16.99
CA ALA A 3 -13.16 -2.40 -16.37
C ALA A 3 -12.16 -3.06 -15.37
N PRO A 4 -10.89 -2.66 -15.38
CA PRO A 4 -9.89 -3.24 -14.49
C PRO A 4 -10.22 -2.96 -13.02
N LEU A 5 -9.95 -3.95 -12.16
CA LEU A 5 -10.16 -3.84 -10.72
C LEU A 5 -8.86 -3.45 -10.03
N VAL A 6 -8.90 -2.37 -9.27
CA VAL A 6 -7.81 -1.92 -8.39
C VAL A 6 -8.15 -2.29 -6.96
N CYS A 7 -7.23 -2.95 -6.26
CA CYS A 7 -7.36 -3.28 -4.86
C CYS A 7 -6.58 -2.28 -4.01
N LEU A 8 -7.26 -1.47 -3.21
CA LEU A 8 -6.65 -0.53 -2.27
C LEU A 8 -6.55 -1.17 -0.89
N ASP A 9 -5.36 -1.20 -0.33
CA ASP A 9 -5.08 -1.71 1.02
C ASP A 9 -4.57 -0.59 1.93
N PRO A 10 -5.48 0.14 2.62
CA PRO A 10 -5.06 1.11 3.63
C PRO A 10 -4.37 0.37 4.78
N GLY A 11 -3.10 0.72 5.04
CA GLY A 11 -2.28 0.08 6.06
C GLY A 11 -2.90 0.11 7.45
N HIS A 12 -2.50 -0.84 8.29
CA HIS A 12 -2.94 -0.97 9.67
C HIS A 12 -4.46 -1.13 9.87
N GLY A 13 -4.92 -0.94 11.10
CA GLY A 13 -6.33 -1.13 11.47
C GLY A 13 -6.67 -2.56 11.86
N THR A 14 -5.70 -3.45 12.00
CA THR A 14 -5.89 -4.77 12.60
C THR A 14 -6.09 -4.61 14.10
N PRO A 15 -7.12 -5.24 14.70
CA PRO A 15 -7.29 -5.20 16.15
C PRO A 15 -6.03 -5.65 16.88
N PRO A 16 -5.59 -4.99 17.97
CA PRO A 16 -4.31 -5.27 18.64
C PRO A 16 -4.11 -6.72 19.09
N ALA A 17 -5.19 -7.41 19.47
CA ALA A 17 -5.14 -8.81 19.84
C ALA A 17 -4.76 -9.74 18.69
N ILE A 18 -5.13 -9.37 17.46
CA ILE A 18 -4.79 -10.07 16.23
C ILE A 18 -3.47 -9.56 15.68
N GLY A 19 -3.24 -8.26 15.70
CA GLY A 19 -2.04 -7.62 15.14
C GLY A 19 -0.75 -8.12 15.78
N ARG A 20 -0.76 -8.43 17.09
CA ARG A 20 0.38 -9.01 17.82
C ARG A 20 0.68 -10.48 17.50
N GLN A 21 -0.24 -11.18 16.85
CA GLN A 21 0.01 -12.54 16.38
C GLN A 21 1.01 -12.51 15.22
N VAL A 22 1.57 -13.68 14.93
CA VAL A 22 2.53 -13.84 13.85
C VAL A 22 1.94 -14.63 12.68
N GLU A 23 2.53 -14.45 11.51
CA GLU A 23 2.19 -15.16 10.28
C GLU A 23 3.45 -15.45 9.48
N PRO A 24 3.49 -16.50 8.64
CA PRO A 24 4.64 -16.81 7.81
C PRO A 24 4.96 -15.67 6.83
N ILE A 25 6.25 -15.33 6.69
CA ILE A 25 6.70 -14.25 5.80
C ILE A 25 6.36 -14.53 4.31
N GLY A 26 6.31 -15.80 3.92
CA GLY A 26 5.97 -16.23 2.56
C GLY A 26 5.49 -17.68 2.56
N PRO A 27 4.94 -18.18 1.42
CA PRO A 27 4.46 -19.53 1.28
C PRO A 27 5.52 -20.58 1.64
N GLY A 28 5.21 -21.47 2.57
CA GLY A 28 6.14 -22.52 3.03
C GLY A 28 7.28 -22.06 3.94
N SER A 29 7.38 -20.79 4.25
CA SER A 29 8.43 -20.25 5.14
C SER A 29 8.19 -20.61 6.61
N ARG A 30 9.29 -20.89 7.33
CA ARG A 30 9.31 -21.00 8.79
C ARG A 30 9.58 -19.66 9.48
N GLU A 31 10.02 -18.64 8.75
CA GLU A 31 10.18 -17.30 9.26
C GLU A 31 8.82 -16.66 9.50
N LEU A 32 8.64 -16.11 10.71
CA LEU A 32 7.39 -15.50 11.14
C LEU A 32 7.56 -13.99 11.28
N LYS A 33 6.51 -13.25 10.88
CA LYS A 33 6.40 -11.80 11.05
C LYS A 33 5.14 -11.44 11.81
N ILE A 34 5.18 -10.36 12.56
CA ILE A 34 3.99 -9.78 13.20
C ILE A 34 2.98 -9.38 12.13
N LYS A 35 1.70 -9.70 12.35
CA LYS A 35 0.61 -9.39 11.42
C LYS A 35 0.42 -7.89 11.22
N ASP A 36 0.47 -7.11 12.30
CA ASP A 36 0.37 -5.65 12.24
C ASP A 36 1.03 -5.04 13.49
N GLY A 37 2.12 -4.36 13.32
CA GLY A 37 2.83 -3.63 14.37
C GLY A 37 2.12 -2.35 14.82
N GLY A 38 0.95 -2.01 14.26
CA GLY A 38 0.18 -0.81 14.58
C GLY A 38 0.63 0.46 13.85
N GLY A 39 1.81 0.45 13.23
CA GLY A 39 2.37 1.60 12.51
C GLY A 39 2.77 2.78 13.39
N ALA A 40 3.12 3.88 12.77
CA ALA A 40 3.40 5.14 13.45
C ALA A 40 2.09 5.80 13.95
N LEU A 41 2.21 6.58 15.02
CA LEU A 41 1.05 7.24 15.63
C LEU A 41 0.28 8.12 14.61
N GLY A 42 -0.97 7.77 14.34
CA GLY A 42 -1.84 8.47 13.40
C GLY A 42 -1.69 8.02 11.94
N GLU A 43 -0.90 7.01 11.64
CA GLU A 43 -0.75 6.47 10.29
C GLU A 43 -2.03 5.83 9.75
N ALA A 44 -2.65 4.94 10.51
CA ALA A 44 -3.85 4.21 10.07
C ALA A 44 -5.01 5.10 9.58
N PRO A 45 -5.40 6.21 10.26
CA PRO A 45 -6.42 7.13 9.75
C PRO A 45 -5.95 7.92 8.52
N VAL A 46 -4.67 8.28 8.41
CA VAL A 46 -4.12 8.96 7.22
C VAL A 46 -4.17 8.04 6.01
N ALA A 47 -3.70 6.81 6.13
CA ALA A 47 -3.75 5.79 5.08
C ALA A 47 -5.19 5.55 4.58
N LEU A 48 -6.15 5.42 5.50
CA LEU A 48 -7.56 5.27 5.16
C LEU A 48 -8.11 6.49 4.43
N ALA A 49 -7.81 7.69 4.92
CA ALA A 49 -8.30 8.93 4.32
C ALA A 49 -7.79 9.13 2.88
N ILE A 50 -6.53 8.77 2.60
CA ILE A 50 -5.94 8.78 1.25
C ILE A 50 -6.63 7.72 0.37
N ALA A 51 -6.80 6.49 0.87
CA ALA A 51 -7.43 5.40 0.14
C ALA A 51 -8.88 5.71 -0.25
N LEU A 52 -9.67 6.29 0.64
CA LEU A 52 -11.05 6.68 0.35
C LEU A 52 -11.14 7.79 -0.73
N ARG A 53 -10.18 8.72 -0.76
CA ARG A 53 -10.06 9.72 -1.83
C ARG A 53 -9.67 9.07 -3.16
N ALA A 54 -8.67 8.19 -3.13
CA ALA A 54 -8.25 7.43 -4.32
C ALA A 54 -9.39 6.58 -4.88
N ARG A 55 -10.14 5.90 -4.01
CA ARG A 55 -11.35 5.14 -4.41
C ARG A 55 -12.34 6.00 -5.18
N ARG A 56 -12.72 7.17 -4.65
CA ARG A 56 -13.67 8.08 -5.34
C ARG A 56 -13.15 8.48 -6.71
N LEU A 57 -11.87 8.82 -6.81
CA LEU A 57 -11.25 9.24 -8.07
C LEU A 57 -11.15 8.11 -9.10
N LEU A 58 -10.88 6.88 -8.66
CA LEU A 58 -10.85 5.69 -9.52
C LEU A 58 -12.24 5.33 -10.04
N LEU A 59 -13.25 5.30 -9.15
CA LEU A 59 -14.64 5.05 -9.54
C LEU A 59 -15.14 6.08 -10.57
N ALA A 60 -14.84 7.37 -10.37
CA ALA A 60 -15.18 8.43 -11.30
C ALA A 60 -14.49 8.28 -12.69
N ARG A 61 -13.43 7.47 -12.78
CA ARG A 61 -12.73 7.12 -14.03
C ARG A 61 -13.15 5.77 -14.60
N GLY A 62 -14.18 5.14 -14.05
CA GLY A 62 -14.69 3.87 -14.55
C GLY A 62 -13.94 2.63 -14.06
N TYR A 63 -12.98 2.75 -13.15
CA TYR A 63 -12.33 1.58 -12.55
C TYR A 63 -13.26 0.87 -11.56
N ARG A 64 -13.12 -0.44 -11.45
CA ARG A 64 -13.66 -1.20 -10.32
C ARG A 64 -12.69 -1.10 -9.16
N VAL A 65 -13.18 -0.95 -7.94
CA VAL A 65 -12.33 -0.78 -6.75
C VAL A 65 -12.79 -1.73 -5.64
N ALA A 66 -11.85 -2.52 -5.12
CA ALA A 66 -12.00 -3.23 -3.87
C ALA A 66 -11.12 -2.56 -2.80
N MET A 67 -11.52 -2.63 -1.54
CA MET A 67 -10.74 -2.14 -0.41
C MET A 67 -10.68 -3.19 0.68
N THR A 68 -9.51 -3.38 1.31
CA THR A 68 -9.35 -4.31 2.44
C THR A 68 -10.06 -3.81 3.70
N ARG A 69 -10.19 -2.50 3.85
CA ARG A 69 -11.05 -1.85 4.86
C ARG A 69 -11.58 -0.51 4.35
N THR A 70 -12.75 -0.13 4.82
CA THR A 70 -13.38 1.17 4.56
C THR A 70 -13.64 1.95 5.83
N GLY A 71 -13.37 1.35 6.99
CA GLY A 71 -13.47 1.90 8.33
C GLY A 71 -12.14 1.83 9.09
N PRO A 72 -12.13 2.23 10.36
CA PRO A 72 -10.92 2.24 11.18
C PRO A 72 -10.37 0.84 11.42
N THR A 73 -11.23 -0.17 11.46
CA THR A 73 -10.86 -1.56 11.71
C THR A 73 -11.02 -2.40 10.45
N ILE A 74 -10.13 -3.39 10.27
CA ILE A 74 -10.21 -4.38 9.19
C ILE A 74 -11.04 -5.58 9.66
N HIS A 75 -11.81 -6.19 8.73
CA HIS A 75 -12.62 -7.38 8.95
C HIS A 75 -12.63 -8.22 7.69
N LEU A 76 -11.60 -9.05 7.48
CA LEU A 76 -11.47 -9.92 6.30
C LEU A 76 -11.83 -11.38 6.59
N GLY A 77 -11.97 -11.76 7.86
CA GLY A 77 -12.33 -13.11 8.27
C GLY A 77 -11.20 -14.13 8.27
N ASP A 78 -10.12 -13.89 7.55
CA ASP A 78 -8.96 -14.80 7.42
C ASP A 78 -7.82 -14.43 8.40
N GLY A 79 -8.15 -13.90 9.59
CA GLY A 79 -7.18 -13.51 10.62
C GLY A 79 -6.60 -12.11 10.46
N ASP A 80 -7.14 -11.30 9.56
CA ASP A 80 -6.91 -9.83 9.41
C ASP A 80 -5.44 -9.36 9.36
N GLY A 81 -4.49 -10.28 9.02
CA GLY A 81 -3.07 -9.98 8.84
C GLY A 81 -2.72 -9.64 7.39
N ASN A 82 -1.42 -9.58 7.09
CA ASN A 82 -0.94 -9.28 5.74
C ASN A 82 -1.28 -10.37 4.73
N ILE A 83 -1.30 -11.65 5.16
CA ILE A 83 -1.75 -12.78 4.32
C ILE A 83 -3.21 -12.58 3.91
N ALA A 84 -4.10 -12.25 4.85
CA ALA A 84 -5.51 -12.01 4.58
C ALA A 84 -5.71 -10.86 3.58
N ARG A 85 -4.94 -9.77 3.73
CA ARG A 85 -4.95 -8.61 2.81
C ARG A 85 -4.52 -9.00 1.39
N ALA A 86 -3.42 -9.76 1.24
CA ALA A 86 -2.97 -10.25 -0.05
C ALA A 86 -4.02 -11.16 -0.70
N ARG A 87 -4.49 -12.16 0.03
CA ARG A 87 -5.53 -13.09 -0.44
C ARG A 87 -6.84 -12.41 -0.82
N PHE A 88 -7.22 -11.34 -0.12
CA PHE A 88 -8.39 -10.54 -0.49
C PHE A 88 -8.27 -9.94 -1.89
N CYS A 89 -7.10 -9.42 -2.26
CA CYS A 89 -6.84 -8.86 -3.58
C CYS A 89 -6.66 -9.96 -4.64
N ASN A 90 -5.98 -11.08 -4.29
CA ASN A 90 -5.79 -12.24 -5.16
C ASN A 90 -7.12 -12.84 -5.62
N ARG A 91 -8.01 -13.17 -4.67
CA ARG A 91 -9.35 -13.74 -4.97
C ARG A 91 -10.21 -12.87 -5.88
N ARG A 92 -9.88 -11.58 -5.99
CA ARG A 92 -10.58 -10.61 -6.87
C ARG A 92 -9.87 -10.39 -8.18
N HIS A 93 -8.75 -11.09 -8.42
CA HIS A 93 -7.93 -10.94 -9.62
C HIS A 93 -7.64 -9.46 -9.92
N ALA A 94 -7.18 -8.73 -8.90
CA ALA A 94 -6.92 -7.30 -9.04
C ALA A 94 -5.81 -7.06 -10.08
N ALA A 95 -6.01 -6.06 -10.94
CA ALA A 95 -4.99 -5.63 -11.89
C ALA A 95 -3.75 -5.06 -11.16
N LEU A 96 -3.98 -4.48 -9.97
CA LEU A 96 -2.96 -3.95 -9.07
C LEU A 96 -3.48 -3.90 -7.63
N MET A 97 -2.67 -4.36 -6.68
CA MET A 97 -2.81 -4.09 -5.25
C MET A 97 -1.96 -2.88 -4.87
N VAL A 98 -2.58 -1.87 -4.28
CA VAL A 98 -1.89 -0.67 -3.78
C VAL A 98 -2.06 -0.58 -2.28
N ARG A 99 -0.99 -0.84 -1.54
CA ARG A 99 -0.91 -0.68 -0.10
C ARG A 99 -0.53 0.77 0.21
N ILE A 100 -1.24 1.42 1.11
CA ILE A 100 -1.06 2.84 1.42
C ILE A 100 -0.66 2.99 2.88
N HIS A 101 0.52 3.54 3.10
CA HIS A 101 1.17 3.72 4.39
C HIS A 101 1.72 5.15 4.55
N ALA A 102 2.16 5.46 5.75
CA ALA A 102 2.93 6.65 6.08
C ALA A 102 3.94 6.29 7.16
N ASP A 103 5.19 6.23 6.77
CA ASP A 103 6.32 5.66 7.49
C ASP A 103 6.57 6.28 8.89
N GLY A 104 7.38 5.61 9.67
CA GLY A 104 7.90 6.07 10.95
C GLY A 104 9.39 5.75 11.08
N SER A 105 10.14 6.64 11.74
CA SER A 105 11.55 6.45 12.03
C SER A 105 11.90 6.97 13.42
N THR A 106 12.90 6.38 14.05
CA THR A 106 13.53 6.94 15.25
C THR A 106 14.29 8.24 14.93
N ASP A 107 14.80 8.36 13.71
CA ASP A 107 15.33 9.62 13.19
C ASP A 107 14.19 10.49 12.66
N ARG A 108 13.82 11.50 13.42
CA ARG A 108 12.73 12.42 13.10
C ARG A 108 13.04 13.39 11.94
N SER A 109 14.27 13.43 11.44
CA SER A 109 14.63 14.19 10.25
C SER A 109 14.23 13.49 8.95
N GLN A 110 13.98 12.17 8.98
CA GLN A 110 13.55 11.42 7.82
C GLN A 110 12.25 11.98 7.24
N HIS A 111 12.21 12.15 5.92
CA HIS A 111 11.09 12.72 5.19
C HIS A 111 11.09 12.25 3.73
N GLY A 112 9.97 12.43 3.04
CA GLY A 112 9.83 12.15 1.61
C GLY A 112 8.95 10.96 1.32
N PHE A 113 8.72 10.72 0.03
CA PHE A 113 7.84 9.69 -0.52
C PHE A 113 8.67 8.55 -1.10
N SER A 114 8.31 7.31 -0.81
CA SER A 114 8.88 6.13 -1.46
C SER A 114 7.79 5.15 -1.91
N THR A 115 8.11 4.36 -2.93
CA THR A 115 7.28 3.24 -3.33
C THR A 115 8.06 1.95 -3.15
N LEU A 116 7.56 1.05 -2.30
CA LEU A 116 8.12 -0.26 -2.08
C LEU A 116 7.49 -1.25 -3.07
N VAL A 117 8.30 -2.16 -3.60
CA VAL A 117 7.87 -3.23 -4.51
C VAL A 117 8.46 -4.55 -4.04
N PRO A 118 7.84 -5.71 -4.36
CA PRO A 118 8.45 -6.99 -4.03
C PRO A 118 9.83 -7.12 -4.68
N ALA A 119 10.81 -7.63 -3.95
CA ALA A 119 12.04 -8.17 -4.54
C ALA A 119 11.71 -9.47 -5.27
N TRP A 120 12.50 -9.81 -6.27
CA TRP A 120 12.34 -11.08 -6.96
C TRP A 120 12.67 -12.27 -6.01
N HIS A 121 11.75 -13.20 -5.92
CA HIS A 121 11.94 -14.43 -5.14
C HIS A 121 11.21 -15.58 -5.83
N ARG A 122 11.96 -16.64 -6.18
CA ARG A 122 11.41 -17.82 -6.86
C ARG A 122 10.32 -18.50 -6.02
N GLY A 123 9.15 -18.70 -6.62
CA GLY A 123 8.01 -19.35 -6.00
C GLY A 123 7.20 -18.47 -5.05
N TRP A 124 7.57 -17.18 -4.89
CA TRP A 124 6.78 -16.22 -4.10
C TRP A 124 6.34 -15.01 -4.94
N THR A 125 7.30 -14.34 -5.60
CA THR A 125 7.08 -13.04 -6.26
C THR A 125 7.59 -13.00 -7.70
N ASP A 126 8.18 -14.06 -8.18
CA ASP A 126 8.79 -14.17 -9.52
C ASP A 126 7.79 -13.90 -10.64
N ASP A 127 6.53 -14.27 -10.46
CA ASP A 127 5.43 -14.05 -11.41
C ASP A 127 4.89 -12.60 -11.41
N ILE A 128 4.99 -11.90 -10.28
CA ILE A 128 4.47 -10.51 -10.15
C ILE A 128 5.57 -9.44 -10.17
N TYR A 129 6.84 -9.81 -9.98
CA TYR A 129 7.97 -8.89 -9.80
C TYR A 129 8.05 -7.80 -10.88
N ALA A 130 8.13 -8.20 -12.15
CA ALA A 130 8.33 -7.26 -13.24
C ALA A 130 7.16 -6.25 -13.36
N ARG A 131 5.92 -6.74 -13.19
CA ARG A 131 4.72 -5.89 -13.23
C ARG A 131 4.66 -4.98 -12.01
N SER A 132 5.00 -5.45 -10.83
CA SER A 132 5.06 -4.65 -9.59
C SER A 132 6.10 -3.53 -9.70
N LEU A 133 7.28 -3.82 -10.24
CA LEU A 133 8.34 -2.82 -10.46
C LEU A 133 7.88 -1.74 -11.46
N ARG A 134 7.22 -2.13 -12.55
CA ARG A 134 6.63 -1.19 -13.52
C ARG A 134 5.58 -0.30 -12.85
N ALA A 135 4.67 -0.89 -12.07
CA ALA A 135 3.65 -0.15 -11.32
C ALA A 135 4.30 0.81 -10.31
N GLY A 136 5.29 0.34 -9.55
CA GLY A 136 6.01 1.16 -8.57
C GLY A 136 6.63 2.41 -9.18
N ARG A 137 7.31 2.26 -10.32
CA ARG A 137 7.88 3.40 -11.07
C ARG A 137 6.83 4.40 -11.55
N ALA A 138 5.67 3.92 -12.00
CA ALA A 138 4.57 4.77 -12.45
C ALA A 138 3.95 5.55 -11.27
N LEU A 139 3.70 4.86 -10.14
CA LEU A 139 3.14 5.48 -8.94
C LEU A 139 4.11 6.50 -8.33
N GLN A 140 5.40 6.14 -8.17
CA GLN A 140 6.43 7.04 -7.62
C GLN A 140 6.47 8.35 -8.41
N ARG A 141 6.69 8.27 -9.72
CA ARG A 141 6.75 9.45 -10.60
C ARG A 141 5.49 10.32 -10.49
N SER A 142 4.32 9.71 -10.55
CA SER A 142 3.05 10.44 -10.53
C SER A 142 2.73 11.05 -9.17
N ALA A 143 3.09 10.37 -8.08
CA ALA A 143 2.92 10.86 -6.72
C ALA A 143 3.84 12.05 -6.44
N LEU A 144 5.10 11.98 -6.84
CA LEU A 144 6.05 13.11 -6.71
C LEU A 144 5.58 14.34 -7.47
N ALA A 145 5.15 14.16 -8.72
CA ALA A 145 4.62 15.27 -9.55
C ALA A 145 3.37 15.92 -8.92
N ALA A 146 2.54 15.15 -8.21
CA ALA A 146 1.33 15.68 -7.57
C ALA A 146 1.59 16.32 -6.21
N THR A 147 2.59 15.85 -5.46
CA THR A 147 2.80 16.22 -4.06
C THR A 147 3.93 17.21 -3.85
N GLY A 148 4.95 17.18 -4.72
CA GLY A 148 6.22 17.88 -4.50
C GLY A 148 7.01 17.34 -3.31
N ALA A 149 6.77 16.07 -2.92
CA ALA A 149 7.52 15.43 -1.84
C ALA A 149 8.96 15.13 -2.28
N ALA A 150 9.89 15.04 -1.33
CA ALA A 150 11.24 14.57 -1.59
C ALA A 150 11.20 13.13 -2.12
N ASP A 151 11.99 12.84 -3.15
CA ASP A 151 12.04 11.51 -3.78
C ASP A 151 12.96 10.58 -2.98
N ARG A 152 12.39 9.48 -2.48
CA ARG A 152 13.13 8.38 -1.85
C ARG A 152 13.22 7.14 -2.75
N GLY A 153 12.70 7.23 -3.96
CA GLY A 153 12.82 6.21 -4.99
C GLY A 153 11.86 5.02 -4.85
N VAL A 154 12.11 4.04 -5.71
CA VAL A 154 11.44 2.75 -5.70
C VAL A 154 12.36 1.72 -5.06
N VAL A 155 11.93 1.10 -3.96
CA VAL A 155 12.75 0.21 -3.13
C VAL A 155 12.20 -1.21 -3.20
N GLN A 156 13.06 -2.17 -3.51
CA GLN A 156 12.71 -3.60 -3.52
C GLN A 156 12.78 -4.16 -2.09
N ARG A 157 11.78 -4.96 -1.70
CA ARG A 157 11.67 -5.57 -0.37
C ARG A 157 11.35 -7.06 -0.48
N SER A 158 12.09 -7.88 0.24
CA SER A 158 11.87 -9.33 0.34
C SER A 158 11.19 -9.74 1.66
N ASP A 159 11.10 -8.82 2.61
CA ASP A 159 10.69 -9.07 3.99
C ASP A 159 9.24 -8.63 4.29
N LEU A 160 8.43 -8.33 3.28
CA LEU A 160 7.04 -7.92 3.45
C LEU A 160 6.08 -9.07 3.12
N THR A 161 5.47 -9.65 4.15
CA THR A 161 4.48 -10.74 4.02
C THR A 161 3.40 -10.44 2.99
N GLY A 162 2.88 -9.20 2.97
CA GLY A 162 1.84 -8.81 2.01
C GLY A 162 2.28 -8.82 0.55
N PHE A 163 3.58 -8.75 0.26
CA PHE A 163 4.13 -8.95 -1.08
C PHE A 163 4.34 -10.43 -1.39
N ASN A 164 4.92 -11.15 -0.44
CA ASN A 164 5.30 -12.56 -0.64
C ASN A 164 4.09 -13.50 -0.79
N TRP A 165 2.91 -13.06 -0.37
CA TRP A 165 1.63 -13.78 -0.50
C TRP A 165 0.72 -13.18 -1.59
N ALA A 166 1.20 -12.19 -2.36
CA ALA A 166 0.43 -11.62 -3.46
C ALA A 166 0.63 -12.42 -4.75
N ASP A 167 -0.49 -12.80 -5.40
CA ASP A 167 -0.53 -13.41 -6.74
C ASP A 167 -0.91 -12.37 -7.81
N VAL A 168 -1.08 -11.12 -7.40
CA VAL A 168 -1.35 -9.98 -8.28
C VAL A 168 -0.25 -8.94 -8.11
N PRO A 169 0.06 -8.13 -9.13
CA PRO A 169 1.04 -7.05 -8.99
C PRO A 169 0.74 -6.20 -7.77
N ALA A 170 1.75 -5.94 -6.93
CA ALA A 170 1.59 -5.27 -5.66
C ALA A 170 2.64 -4.17 -5.46
N VAL A 171 2.20 -3.06 -4.90
CA VAL A 171 3.06 -1.94 -4.47
C VAL A 171 2.64 -1.47 -3.08
N LEU A 172 3.58 -0.91 -2.32
CA LEU A 172 3.31 -0.20 -1.08
C LEU A 172 3.88 1.21 -1.20
N VAL A 173 3.06 2.22 -0.94
CA VAL A 173 3.51 3.61 -0.96
C VAL A 173 3.64 4.12 0.47
N GLU A 174 4.82 4.67 0.78
CA GLU A 174 5.07 5.46 1.98
C GLU A 174 4.89 6.93 1.62
N THR A 175 3.81 7.52 2.10
CA THR A 175 3.35 8.83 1.64
C THR A 175 4.02 10.01 2.34
N GLY A 176 4.96 9.73 3.24
CA GLY A 176 5.73 10.61 4.10
C GLY A 176 5.92 9.98 5.48
N PHE A 177 6.61 10.68 6.38
CA PHE A 177 6.95 10.17 7.72
C PHE A 177 6.07 10.80 8.79
N MET A 178 5.28 9.97 9.48
CA MET A 178 4.44 10.40 10.62
C MET A 178 5.27 10.89 11.81
N THR A 179 6.51 10.45 11.93
CA THR A 179 7.44 10.86 12.99
C THR A 179 8.15 12.18 12.71
N ASN A 180 8.15 12.64 11.44
CA ASN A 180 8.64 13.96 11.08
C ASN A 180 7.55 15.02 11.38
N PRO A 181 7.81 16.04 12.23
CA PRO A 181 6.77 16.99 12.64
C PRO A 181 6.14 17.77 11.49
N THR A 182 6.91 18.10 10.47
CA THR A 182 6.42 18.87 9.31
C THR A 182 5.57 17.98 8.40
N GLU A 183 6.04 16.76 8.08
CA GLU A 183 5.27 15.83 7.27
C GLU A 183 4.02 15.34 7.99
N SER A 184 4.10 15.04 9.30
CA SER A 184 2.95 14.64 10.09
C SER A 184 1.81 15.68 10.05
N ARG A 185 2.15 16.96 10.17
CA ARG A 185 1.14 18.03 10.01
C ARG A 185 0.56 18.04 8.60
N ARG A 186 1.41 17.94 7.57
CA ARG A 186 1.02 17.92 6.16
C ARG A 186 0.13 16.73 5.81
N LEU A 187 0.52 15.52 6.23
CA LEU A 187 -0.20 14.26 6.01
C LEU A 187 -1.61 14.26 6.59
N LYS A 188 -1.84 14.98 7.69
CA LYS A 188 -3.16 15.12 8.32
C LYS A 188 -4.08 16.11 7.61
N THR A 189 -3.59 16.88 6.63
CA THR A 189 -4.44 17.83 5.90
C THR A 189 -5.18 17.17 4.74
N GLY A 190 -6.47 17.52 4.58
CA GLY A 190 -7.27 17.03 3.44
C GLY A 190 -6.69 17.41 2.08
N ALA A 191 -6.06 18.57 1.98
CA ALA A 191 -5.44 19.06 0.76
C ALA A 191 -4.25 18.18 0.32
N TYR A 192 -3.37 17.79 1.25
CA TYR A 192 -2.25 16.92 0.92
C TYR A 192 -2.69 15.50 0.61
N GLN A 193 -3.61 14.94 1.40
CA GLN A 193 -4.22 13.63 1.14
C GLN A 193 -4.87 13.56 -0.25
N GLN A 194 -5.53 14.66 -0.68
CA GLN A 194 -6.11 14.75 -2.02
C GLN A 194 -5.02 14.75 -3.11
N ARG A 195 -3.90 15.46 -2.91
CA ARG A 195 -2.77 15.44 -3.86
C ARG A 195 -2.14 14.06 -3.96
N VAL A 196 -1.91 13.38 -2.82
CA VAL A 196 -1.42 12.00 -2.82
C VAL A 196 -2.38 11.09 -3.61
N ALA A 197 -3.68 11.13 -3.30
CA ALA A 197 -4.68 10.32 -4.00
C ALA A 197 -4.70 10.58 -5.51
N LEU A 198 -4.61 11.84 -5.94
CA LEU A 198 -4.51 12.21 -7.36
C LEU A 198 -3.25 11.62 -8.02
N GLY A 199 -2.10 11.69 -7.34
CA GLY A 199 -0.85 11.11 -7.82
C GLY A 199 -0.94 9.59 -7.98
N LEU A 200 -1.48 8.90 -6.95
CA LEU A 200 -1.68 7.45 -7.00
C LEU A 200 -2.60 7.06 -8.17
N VAL A 201 -3.73 7.74 -8.34
CA VAL A 201 -4.69 7.44 -9.41
C VAL A 201 -4.09 7.66 -10.81
N ARG A 202 -3.27 8.70 -11.01
CA ARG A 202 -2.54 8.92 -12.26
C ARG A 202 -1.53 7.80 -12.53
N GLY A 203 -0.78 7.38 -11.50
CA GLY A 203 0.18 6.29 -11.60
C GLY A 203 -0.48 4.94 -11.89
N ILE A 204 -1.61 4.65 -11.23
CA ILE A 204 -2.43 3.46 -11.49
C ILE A 204 -2.92 3.46 -12.95
N ALA A 205 -3.47 4.58 -13.42
CA ALA A 205 -3.94 4.70 -14.80
C ALA A 205 -2.81 4.47 -15.81
N ALA A 206 -1.65 5.09 -15.61
CA ALA A 206 -0.48 4.89 -16.47
C ALA A 206 0.03 3.44 -16.48
N PHE A 207 -0.08 2.71 -15.38
CA PHE A 207 0.29 1.30 -15.30
C PHE A 207 -0.71 0.39 -16.01
N VAL A 208 -2.00 0.63 -15.82
CA VAL A 208 -3.07 -0.26 -16.31
C VAL A 208 -3.31 -0.07 -17.81
N SER A 209 -3.04 1.13 -18.37
CA SER A 209 -3.22 1.43 -19.79
C SER A 209 -2.03 1.05 -20.66
N GLY A 210 -0.86 0.72 -20.11
CA GLY A 210 0.35 0.24 -20.80
C GLY A 210 0.66 -1.21 -20.49
#